data_c3d262d5943884d0b3d23fb1f13a6dbe
#
_entry.id   c3d262d5943884d0b3d23fb1f13a6dbe
#
_cell.length_a   1.000
_cell.length_b   1.000
_cell.length_c   1.000
_cell.angle_alpha   90.00
_cell.angle_beta   90.00
_cell.angle_gamma   90.00
#
_symmetry.space_group_name_H-M   'P 1'
#
loop_
_entity.id
_entity.type
_entity.pdbx_description
1 polymer ?
#
loop_
_entity_poly.entity_id
_entity_poly.type
_entity_poly.pdbx_seq_one_letter_code
_entity_poly.pdbx_strand_id
1 'polypeptide(L)'
;MTVTRRELALSALALPLLAAVPAFAGADEDTIAKNLEAFRAAQVAGNTEVLASLCMDELSYSHSSAKIDTKASLLEGIAKANYKWAPLEYKDPTIRVVGSAAIVRFNFVGEQEFNDGKKTPQNLHILMNWQKQGSDWKLLSRAATKL
;
A
#
# COMPACT_ATOMS: atom_id res chain seq x y z
N MET A 1 -53.76 -51.64 -31.47
CA MET A 1 -53.47 -50.19 -31.51
C MET A 1 -52.68 -49.79 -30.28
N THR A 2 -51.38 -49.65 -30.43
CA THR A 2 -50.42 -49.36 -29.35
C THR A 2 -50.13 -47.85 -29.35
N VAL A 3 -50.47 -47.15 -28.22
CA VAL A 3 -50.19 -45.78 -28.04
C VAL A 3 -48.89 -45.67 -27.27
N THR A 4 -47.87 -45.15 -27.94
CA THR A 4 -46.54 -44.90 -27.39
C THR A 4 -46.54 -43.59 -26.57
N ARG A 5 -46.32 -43.68 -25.26
CA ARG A 5 -46.07 -42.52 -24.39
C ARG A 5 -44.65 -42.00 -24.63
N ARG A 6 -44.57 -40.78 -25.14
CA ARG A 6 -43.33 -39.99 -25.17
C ARG A 6 -43.10 -39.43 -23.79
N GLU A 7 -42.06 -39.87 -23.14
CA GLU A 7 -41.54 -39.24 -21.92
C GLU A 7 -40.75 -37.99 -22.30
N LEU A 8 -41.25 -36.84 -21.86
CA LEU A 8 -40.56 -35.60 -21.93
C LEU A 8 -39.60 -35.52 -20.76
N ALA A 9 -38.30 -35.76 -21.03
CA ALA A 9 -37.25 -35.49 -20.05
C ALA A 9 -37.02 -33.97 -19.95
N LEU A 10 -37.46 -33.37 -18.86
CA LEU A 10 -37.05 -32.02 -18.48
C LEU A 10 -35.62 -32.06 -17.94
N SER A 11 -34.67 -31.68 -18.77
CA SER A 11 -33.31 -31.43 -18.33
C SER A 11 -33.29 -30.06 -17.61
N ALA A 12 -33.26 -30.08 -16.28
CA ALA A 12 -33.00 -28.91 -15.47
C ALA A 12 -31.55 -28.48 -15.64
N LEU A 13 -31.30 -27.44 -16.41
CA LEU A 13 -30.02 -26.77 -16.46
C LEU A 13 -29.79 -26.07 -15.11
N ALA A 14 -29.00 -26.68 -14.25
CA ALA A 14 -28.46 -25.98 -13.06
C ALA A 14 -27.39 -24.99 -13.52
N LEU A 15 -27.75 -23.72 -13.63
CA LEU A 15 -26.77 -22.63 -13.75
C LEU A 15 -25.99 -22.55 -12.44
N PRO A 16 -24.65 -22.62 -12.48
CA PRO A 16 -23.87 -22.34 -11.29
C PRO A 16 -24.07 -20.88 -10.93
N LEU A 17 -24.58 -20.63 -9.73
CA LEU A 17 -24.60 -19.31 -9.11
C LEU A 17 -23.14 -18.92 -8.86
N LEU A 18 -22.51 -18.22 -9.82
CA LEU A 18 -21.25 -17.54 -9.55
C LEU A 18 -21.54 -16.48 -8.49
N ALA A 19 -21.14 -16.77 -7.25
CA ALA A 19 -21.08 -15.76 -6.22
C ALA A 19 -20.17 -14.63 -6.74
N ALA A 20 -20.75 -13.48 -7.06
CA ALA A 20 -20.03 -12.29 -7.43
C ALA A 20 -19.22 -11.86 -6.19
N VAL A 21 -17.93 -12.23 -6.17
CA VAL A 21 -16.97 -11.64 -5.25
C VAL A 21 -17.01 -10.13 -5.54
N PRO A 22 -17.20 -9.25 -4.53
CA PRO A 22 -17.25 -7.82 -4.79
C PRO A 22 -15.91 -7.38 -5.39
N ALA A 23 -15.90 -7.09 -6.69
CA ALA A 23 -14.72 -6.69 -7.45
C ALA A 23 -14.09 -5.36 -6.97
N PHE A 24 -14.80 -4.63 -6.08
CA PHE A 24 -14.36 -3.32 -5.58
C PHE A 24 -13.31 -3.37 -4.46
N ALA A 25 -13.27 -4.41 -3.63
CA ALA A 25 -12.27 -4.53 -2.58
C ALA A 25 -10.88 -4.81 -3.16
N GLY A 26 -10.77 -5.66 -4.17
CA GLY A 26 -9.51 -5.96 -4.85
C GLY A 26 -8.95 -4.77 -5.64
N ALA A 27 -9.80 -3.95 -6.29
CA ALA A 27 -9.35 -2.78 -7.06
C ALA A 27 -8.75 -1.69 -6.16
N ASP A 28 -9.29 -1.47 -4.98
CA ASP A 28 -8.75 -0.52 -4.01
C ASP A 28 -7.42 -1.05 -3.42
N GLU A 29 -7.34 -2.33 -3.09
CA GLU A 29 -6.10 -2.97 -2.64
C GLU A 29 -5.00 -2.91 -3.69
N ASP A 30 -5.31 -3.15 -4.97
CA ASP A 30 -4.38 -3.02 -6.09
C ASP A 30 -3.89 -1.58 -6.27
N THR A 31 -4.77 -0.60 -6.11
CA THR A 31 -4.42 0.82 -6.17
C THR A 31 -3.46 1.19 -5.04
N ILE A 32 -3.76 0.75 -3.81
CA ILE A 32 -2.90 0.99 -2.65
C ILE A 32 -1.55 0.29 -2.83
N ALA A 33 -1.51 -0.93 -3.36
CA ALA A 33 -0.26 -1.65 -3.63
C ALA A 33 0.63 -0.89 -4.63
N LYS A 34 0.05 -0.34 -5.70
CA LYS A 34 0.76 0.51 -6.67
C LYS A 34 1.27 1.79 -6.01
N ASN A 35 0.45 2.46 -5.21
CA ASN A 35 0.83 3.67 -4.51
C ASN A 35 1.93 3.41 -3.46
N LEU A 36 1.89 2.27 -2.77
CA LEU A 36 2.91 1.84 -1.83
C LEU A 36 4.27 1.65 -2.53
N GLU A 37 4.28 1.00 -3.70
CA GLU A 37 5.51 0.83 -4.48
C GLU A 37 6.00 2.17 -5.06
N ALA A 38 5.11 3.03 -5.53
CA ALA A 38 5.45 4.38 -5.98
C ALA A 38 6.07 5.21 -4.84
N PHE A 39 5.54 5.06 -3.61
CA PHE A 39 6.08 5.72 -2.42
C PHE A 39 7.51 5.22 -2.11
N ARG A 40 7.73 3.90 -2.13
CA ARG A 40 9.06 3.30 -1.95
C ARG A 40 10.06 3.80 -3.00
N ALA A 41 9.68 3.74 -4.27
CA ALA A 41 10.53 4.17 -5.38
C ALA A 41 10.87 5.68 -5.28
N ALA A 42 9.90 6.51 -4.90
CA ALA A 42 10.10 7.93 -4.69
C ALA A 42 11.04 8.23 -3.50
N GLN A 43 10.97 7.44 -2.43
CA GLN A 43 11.93 7.53 -1.32
C GLN A 43 13.36 7.20 -1.78
N VAL A 44 13.54 6.16 -2.57
CA VAL A 44 14.85 5.78 -3.12
C VAL A 44 15.42 6.88 -4.04
N ALA A 45 14.56 7.46 -4.87
CA ALA A 45 14.94 8.50 -5.81
C ALA A 45 15.06 9.91 -5.18
N GLY A 46 14.60 10.10 -3.94
CA GLY A 46 14.48 11.43 -3.34
C GLY A 46 13.44 12.31 -4.06
N ASN A 47 12.44 11.70 -4.73
CA ASN A 47 11.44 12.41 -5.51
C ASN A 47 10.32 12.96 -4.61
N THR A 48 10.51 14.18 -4.14
CA THR A 48 9.57 14.85 -3.23
C THR A 48 8.25 15.21 -3.89
N GLU A 49 8.20 15.40 -5.21
CA GLU A 49 6.95 15.71 -5.94
C GLU A 49 6.00 14.51 -5.93
N VAL A 50 6.52 13.32 -6.25
CA VAL A 50 5.73 12.08 -6.19
C VAL A 50 5.30 11.79 -4.76
N LEU A 51 6.18 11.93 -3.76
CA LEU A 51 5.82 11.75 -2.36
C LEU A 51 4.72 12.72 -1.92
N ALA A 52 4.80 14.00 -2.33
CA ALA A 52 3.78 15.00 -2.03
C ALA A 52 2.41 14.62 -2.59
N SER A 53 2.37 14.07 -3.81
CA SER A 53 1.12 13.63 -4.45
C SER A 53 0.47 12.44 -3.76
N LEU A 54 1.27 11.55 -3.14
CA LEU A 54 0.81 10.35 -2.45
C LEU A 54 0.40 10.60 -1.00
N CYS A 55 0.73 11.77 -0.43
CA CYS A 55 0.43 12.11 0.96
C CYS A 55 -0.74 13.10 1.07
N MET A 56 -1.56 12.92 2.10
CA MET A 56 -2.52 13.92 2.53
C MET A 56 -1.82 15.14 3.14
N ASP A 57 -2.48 16.30 3.13
CA ASP A 57 -1.93 17.52 3.76
C ASP A 57 -1.86 17.37 5.29
N GLU A 58 -2.76 16.55 5.86
CA GLU A 58 -2.83 16.21 7.30
C GLU A 58 -1.86 15.10 7.72
N LEU A 59 -0.92 14.70 6.87
CA LEU A 59 0.01 13.60 7.15
C LEU A 59 0.64 13.70 8.54
N SER A 60 0.59 12.58 9.27
CA SER A 60 1.36 12.34 10.50
C SER A 60 2.33 11.19 10.28
N TYR A 61 3.62 11.50 10.16
CA TYR A 61 4.65 10.51 9.83
C TYR A 61 5.60 10.30 11.00
N SER A 62 5.37 9.24 11.77
CA SER A 62 6.20 8.90 12.93
C SER A 62 7.37 8.01 12.54
N HIS A 63 8.57 8.42 12.94
CA HIS A 63 9.80 7.67 12.81
C HIS A 63 10.00 6.70 13.98
N SER A 64 10.89 5.74 13.83
CA SER A 64 11.25 4.78 14.91
C SER A 64 11.97 5.44 16.10
N SER A 65 12.40 6.68 15.95
CA SER A 65 12.95 7.54 17.02
C SER A 65 11.89 8.32 17.78
N ALA A 66 10.60 8.10 17.50
CA ALA A 66 9.46 8.87 17.98
C ALA A 66 9.38 10.31 17.43
N LYS A 67 10.29 10.74 16.55
CA LYS A 67 10.12 12.00 15.81
C LYS A 67 8.87 11.90 14.92
N ILE A 68 8.06 12.95 14.90
CA ILE A 68 6.87 13.04 14.03
C ILE A 68 7.10 14.18 13.04
N ASP A 69 6.95 13.85 11.75
CA ASP A 69 6.96 14.81 10.66
C ASP A 69 5.54 15.06 10.14
N THR A 70 5.28 16.32 9.79
CA THR A 70 4.18 16.69 8.88
C THR A 70 4.59 16.40 7.45
N LYS A 71 3.65 16.52 6.49
CA LYS A 71 3.96 16.43 5.06
C LYS A 71 5.11 17.37 4.66
N ALA A 72 5.04 18.63 5.08
CA ALA A 72 6.04 19.65 4.74
C ALA A 72 7.43 19.28 5.31
N SER A 73 7.52 18.93 6.59
CA SER A 73 8.81 18.61 7.22
C SER A 73 9.41 17.29 6.72
N LEU A 74 8.56 16.31 6.35
CA LEU A 74 9.02 15.07 5.71
C LEU A 74 9.67 15.35 4.35
N LEU A 75 8.99 16.12 3.48
CA LEU A 75 9.50 16.44 2.15
C LEU A 75 10.78 17.28 2.22
N GLU A 76 10.83 18.26 3.14
CA GLU A 76 12.04 19.05 3.38
C GLU A 76 13.21 18.17 3.85
N GLY A 77 12.95 17.23 4.78
CA GLY A 77 13.95 16.29 5.27
C GLY A 77 14.50 15.39 4.18
N ILE A 78 13.65 14.92 3.26
CA ILE A 78 14.06 14.09 2.12
C ILE A 78 14.87 14.92 1.12
N ALA A 79 14.43 16.15 0.80
CA ALA A 79 15.14 17.04 -0.11
C ALA A 79 16.56 17.40 0.38
N LYS A 80 16.75 17.48 1.70
CA LYS A 80 18.03 17.82 2.36
C LYS A 80 18.82 16.59 2.79
N ALA A 81 18.37 15.37 2.45
CA ALA A 81 19.04 14.16 2.89
C ALA A 81 20.49 14.09 2.37
N ASN A 82 21.40 13.74 3.27
CA ASN A 82 22.83 13.53 2.96
C ASN A 82 23.17 12.04 2.81
N TYR A 83 22.18 11.23 2.50
CA TYR A 83 22.28 9.79 2.25
C TYR A 83 21.40 9.39 1.08
N LYS A 84 21.68 8.24 0.52
CA LYS A 84 20.82 7.51 -0.40
C LYS A 84 20.41 6.17 0.19
N TRP A 85 19.30 5.61 -0.29
CA TRP A 85 18.92 4.24 0.02
C TRP A 85 19.61 3.27 -0.96
N ALA A 86 20.31 2.26 -0.43
CA ALA A 86 21.01 1.27 -1.25
C ALA A 86 21.19 -0.06 -0.51
N PRO A 87 20.26 -1.00 -0.53
CA PRO A 87 18.91 -1.00 -1.12
C PRO A 87 17.83 -0.45 -0.17
N LEU A 88 16.57 -0.40 -0.66
CA LEU A 88 15.36 -0.25 0.15
C LEU A 88 14.27 -1.18 -0.36
N GLU A 89 13.78 -2.06 0.50
CA GLU A 89 12.72 -3.02 0.20
C GLU A 89 11.58 -2.88 1.21
N TYR A 90 10.34 -3.01 0.73
CA TYR A 90 9.14 -3.18 1.54
C TYR A 90 8.74 -4.65 1.46
N LYS A 91 9.12 -5.44 2.47
CA LYS A 91 8.92 -6.89 2.49
C LYS A 91 7.59 -7.28 3.11
N ASP A 92 6.98 -8.31 2.55
CA ASP A 92 5.76 -8.95 3.06
C ASP A 92 4.62 -7.97 3.30
N PRO A 93 4.26 -7.11 2.32
CA PRO A 93 3.20 -6.13 2.50
C PRO A 93 1.85 -6.81 2.67
N THR A 94 1.08 -6.36 3.65
CA THR A 94 -0.32 -6.72 3.83
C THR A 94 -1.17 -5.46 3.71
N ILE A 95 -2.28 -5.57 2.98
CA ILE A 95 -3.22 -4.48 2.74
C ILE A 95 -4.60 -4.94 3.18
N ARG A 96 -5.28 -4.15 3.97
CA ARG A 96 -6.64 -4.38 4.42
C ARG A 96 -7.48 -3.13 4.24
N VAL A 97 -8.43 -3.17 3.34
CA VAL A 97 -9.37 -2.07 3.09
C VAL A 97 -10.59 -2.22 3.99
N VAL A 98 -11.00 -1.13 4.64
CA VAL A 98 -12.19 -1.03 5.47
C VAL A 98 -12.92 0.28 5.14
N GLY A 99 -13.92 0.21 4.28
CA GLY A 99 -14.63 1.39 3.78
C GLY A 99 -13.69 2.35 3.05
N SER A 100 -13.57 3.58 3.52
CA SER A 100 -12.68 4.61 2.96
C SER A 100 -11.30 4.66 3.61
N ALA A 101 -10.97 3.70 4.47
CA ALA A 101 -9.68 3.60 5.14
C ALA A 101 -8.98 2.28 4.77
N ALA A 102 -7.67 2.27 4.79
CA ALA A 102 -6.89 1.06 4.61
C ALA A 102 -5.73 1.00 5.60
N ILE A 103 -5.48 -0.20 6.11
CA ILE A 103 -4.34 -0.53 6.96
C ILE A 103 -3.32 -1.27 6.10
N VAL A 104 -2.10 -0.77 6.07
CA VAL A 104 -0.98 -1.39 5.37
C VAL A 104 0.14 -1.67 6.37
N ARG A 105 0.70 -2.87 6.34
CA ARG A 105 1.84 -3.26 7.16
C ARG A 105 2.89 -3.93 6.29
N PHE A 106 4.16 -3.70 6.61
CA PHE A 106 5.29 -4.33 5.93
C PHE A 106 6.56 -4.21 6.78
N ASN A 107 7.58 -4.98 6.42
CA ASN A 107 8.91 -4.83 6.96
C ASN A 107 9.74 -3.94 6.02
N PHE A 108 10.19 -2.82 6.53
CA PHE A 108 11.07 -1.87 5.86
C PHE A 108 12.52 -2.34 6.09
N VAL A 109 13.15 -2.83 5.06
CA VAL A 109 14.53 -3.34 5.12
C VAL A 109 15.38 -2.56 4.13
N GLY A 110 16.42 -1.92 4.63
CA GLY A 110 17.27 -1.11 3.77
C GLY A 110 18.57 -0.72 4.42
N GLU A 111 19.40 -0.03 3.65
CA GLU A 111 20.64 0.54 4.10
C GLU A 111 20.72 2.00 3.65
N GLN A 112 20.99 2.90 4.57
CA GLN A 112 21.33 4.29 4.27
C GLN A 112 22.83 4.37 4.03
N GLU A 113 23.22 4.83 2.86
CA GLU A 113 24.61 5.14 2.52
C GLU A 113 24.80 6.65 2.53
N PHE A 114 25.52 7.15 3.51
CA PHE A 114 25.78 8.57 3.69
C PHE A 114 26.89 9.07 2.76
N ASN A 115 26.93 10.39 2.51
CA ASN A 115 27.92 11.01 1.63
C ASN A 115 29.38 10.87 2.13
N ASP A 116 29.56 10.60 3.42
CA ASP A 116 30.89 10.30 4.02
C ASP A 116 31.27 8.81 3.92
N GLY A 117 30.46 7.99 3.25
CA GLY A 117 30.66 6.56 3.07
C GLY A 117 30.17 5.69 4.23
N LYS A 118 29.65 6.28 5.29
CA LYS A 118 29.05 5.54 6.41
C LYS A 118 27.77 4.85 5.94
N LYS A 119 27.59 3.61 6.36
CA LYS A 119 26.39 2.81 6.09
C LYS A 119 25.64 2.52 7.39
N THR A 120 24.32 2.65 7.33
CA THR A 120 23.46 2.38 8.48
C THR A 120 22.28 1.49 8.05
N PRO A 121 22.26 0.23 8.48
CA PRO A 121 21.14 -0.66 8.18
C PRO A 121 19.89 -0.22 8.92
N GLN A 122 18.75 -0.44 8.27
CA GLN A 122 17.42 -0.20 8.82
C GLN A 122 16.59 -1.47 8.70
N ASN A 123 16.00 -1.88 9.82
CA ASN A 123 15.04 -2.99 9.87
C ASN A 123 13.89 -2.57 10.78
N LEU A 124 12.75 -2.23 10.17
CA LEU A 124 11.62 -1.64 10.87
C LEU A 124 10.34 -2.38 10.51
N HIS A 125 9.45 -2.52 11.49
CA HIS A 125 8.05 -2.84 11.21
C HIS A 125 7.26 -1.55 11.01
N ILE A 126 6.53 -1.46 9.91
CA ILE A 126 5.78 -0.26 9.52
C ILE A 126 4.28 -0.53 9.60
N LEU A 127 3.56 0.45 10.12
CA LEU A 127 2.12 0.61 9.98
C LEU A 127 1.84 1.88 9.20
N MET A 128 1.05 1.78 8.13
CA MET A 128 0.50 2.93 7.39
C MET A 128 -1.01 2.88 7.39
N ASN A 129 -1.64 4.04 7.52
CA ASN A 129 -3.06 4.21 7.24
C ASN A 129 -3.23 5.08 6.00
N TRP A 130 -3.98 4.54 5.04
CA TRP A 130 -4.33 5.23 3.81
C TRP A 130 -5.80 5.63 3.86
N GLN A 131 -6.12 6.77 3.26
CA GLN A 131 -7.47 7.33 3.18
C GLN A 131 -7.87 7.51 1.73
N LYS A 132 -9.08 7.08 1.40
CA LYS A 132 -9.64 7.28 0.07
C LYS A 132 -10.03 8.75 -0.15
N GLN A 133 -9.58 9.31 -1.27
CA GLN A 133 -9.86 10.68 -1.71
C GLN A 133 -10.44 10.61 -3.13
N GLY A 134 -11.78 10.64 -3.24
CA GLY A 134 -12.44 10.39 -4.53
C GLY A 134 -12.16 8.95 -5.02
N SER A 135 -11.51 8.83 -6.16
CA SER A 135 -11.05 7.55 -6.73
C SER A 135 -9.63 7.17 -6.33
N ASP A 136 -8.92 8.05 -5.60
CA ASP A 136 -7.51 7.90 -5.26
C ASP A 136 -7.33 7.53 -3.78
N TRP A 137 -6.14 6.99 -3.43
CA TRP A 137 -5.75 6.65 -2.07
C TRP A 137 -4.49 7.42 -1.69
N LYS A 138 -4.53 8.09 -0.52
CA LYS A 138 -3.41 8.87 -0.02
C LYS A 138 -3.01 8.46 1.38
N LEU A 139 -1.72 8.58 1.68
CA LEU A 139 -1.17 8.28 2.99
C LEU A 139 -1.59 9.35 4.00
N LEU A 140 -2.30 8.93 5.05
CA LEU A 140 -2.72 9.77 6.16
C LEU A 140 -1.76 9.69 7.34
N SER A 141 -1.29 8.50 7.68
CA SER A 141 -0.35 8.33 8.79
C SER A 141 0.59 7.14 8.61
N ARG A 142 1.73 7.24 9.28
CA ARG A 142 2.72 6.16 9.37
C ARG A 142 3.29 6.10 10.77
N ALA A 143 3.55 4.88 11.23
CA ALA A 143 4.33 4.60 12.43
C ALA A 143 5.39 3.53 12.14
N ALA A 144 6.56 3.66 12.77
CA ALA A 144 7.67 2.73 12.64
C ALA A 144 8.15 2.23 14.00
N THR A 145 8.43 0.93 14.07
CA THR A 145 9.03 0.27 15.23
C THR A 145 10.29 -0.45 14.79
N LYS A 146 11.37 -0.33 15.54
CA LYS A 146 12.60 -1.10 15.29
C LYS A 146 12.36 -2.58 15.58
N LEU A 147 12.91 -3.44 14.73
CA LEU A 147 12.95 -4.89 14.90
C LEU A 147 14.31 -5.33 15.44
#